data_76a5c91de7d79447e3b4b6d9ba37242e
#
_entry.id   76a5c91de7d79447e3b4b6d9ba37242e
#
_cell.length_a   1.000
_cell.length_b   1.000
_cell.length_c   1.000
_cell.angle_alpha   90.00
_cell.angle_beta   90.00
_cell.angle_gamma   90.00
#
_symmetry.space_group_name_H-M   'P 1'
#
loop_
_entity.id
_entity.type
_entity.pdbx_description
1 polymer ?
#
loop_
_entity_poly.entity_id
_entity_poly.type
_entity_poly.pdbx_seq_one_letter_code
_entity_poly.pdbx_strand_id
1 'polypeptide(L)'
;MYIESLELKNFRNYEDLSIVLDPGTNILYGDNAQGKTNVLEAVYLCGTTKSHRGSKDKEMIRFDQDESHIRMMVKKDGVSHKIDMHLKKNKAKGIAIDGIPIRKAAELFGIVNLVAFSPEDLN
;
A
#
# COMPACT_ATOMS: atom_id res chain seq x y z
N MET A 1 -12.27 3.31 9.97
CA MET A 1 -11.28 3.52 8.89
C MET A 1 -11.53 2.49 7.79
N TYR A 2 -11.53 2.92 6.55
CA TYR A 2 -11.55 1.98 5.43
C TYR A 2 -10.71 2.54 4.28
N ILE A 3 -10.27 1.63 3.41
CA ILE A 3 -9.47 1.99 2.24
C ILE A 3 -10.42 2.33 1.10
N GLU A 4 -10.30 3.54 0.55
CA GLU A 4 -11.14 4.00 -0.55
C GLU A 4 -10.60 3.58 -1.91
N SER A 5 -9.28 3.67 -2.08
CA SER A 5 -8.65 3.35 -3.35
C SER A 5 -7.19 3.00 -3.16
N LEU A 6 -6.64 2.35 -4.17
CA LEU A 6 -5.24 1.99 -4.22
C LEU A 6 -4.75 2.18 -5.66
N GLU A 7 -3.64 2.88 -5.81
CA GLU A 7 -2.98 3.07 -7.10
C GLU A 7 -1.55 2.55 -7.00
N LEU A 8 -1.16 1.70 -7.93
CA LEU A 8 0.18 1.14 -8.00
C LEU A 8 0.82 1.53 -9.32
N LYS A 9 2.08 1.95 -9.26
CA LYS A 9 2.87 2.25 -10.44
C LYS A 9 4.21 1.53 -10.35
N ASN A 10 4.51 0.70 -11.34
CA ASN A 10 5.74 -0.10 -11.39
C ASN A 10 5.98 -0.90 -10.11
N PHE A 11 4.92 -1.53 -9.62
CA PHE A 11 4.96 -2.35 -8.40
C PHE A 11 4.78 -3.82 -8.76
N ARG A 12 5.75 -4.64 -8.42
CA ARG A 12 5.77 -6.07 -8.76
C ARG A 12 5.60 -6.24 -10.27
N ASN A 13 4.54 -6.92 -10.71
CA ASN A 13 4.27 -7.13 -12.13
C ASN A 13 3.30 -6.11 -12.71
N TYR A 14 2.92 -5.10 -11.93
CA TYR A 14 2.00 -4.07 -12.40
C TYR A 14 2.74 -2.85 -12.91
N GLU A 15 2.48 -2.46 -14.15
CA GLU A 15 2.93 -1.17 -14.66
C GLU A 15 2.05 -0.06 -14.09
N ASP A 16 0.74 -0.24 -14.19
CA ASP A 16 -0.27 0.64 -13.63
C ASP A 16 -1.45 -0.20 -13.15
N LEU A 17 -1.89 0.05 -11.94
CA LEU A 17 -3.09 -0.58 -11.40
C LEU A 17 -3.84 0.44 -10.56
N SER A 18 -5.13 0.60 -10.81
CA SER A 18 -6.00 1.46 -10.01
C SER A 18 -7.19 0.64 -9.56
N ILE A 19 -7.45 0.64 -8.26
CA ILE A 19 -8.57 -0.08 -7.66
C ILE A 19 -9.37 0.89 -6.81
N VAL A 20 -10.69 0.93 -7.03
CA VAL A 20 -11.62 1.67 -6.17
C VAL A 20 -12.36 0.64 -5.33
N LEU A 21 -12.42 0.87 -4.03
CA LEU A 21 -12.99 -0.07 -3.07
C LEU A 21 -14.22 0.52 -2.40
N ASP A 22 -15.25 -0.30 -2.23
CA ASP A 22 -16.42 0.09 -1.47
C ASP A 22 -16.20 -0.23 0.01
N PRO A 23 -16.78 0.58 0.93
CA PRO A 23 -16.72 0.26 2.35
C PRO A 23 -17.26 -1.14 2.61
N GLY A 24 -16.50 -1.95 3.33
CA GLY A 24 -16.90 -3.31 3.64
C GLY A 24 -16.64 -4.32 2.54
N THR A 25 -16.16 -3.88 1.37
CA THR A 25 -15.84 -4.80 0.29
C THR A 25 -14.47 -5.42 0.52
N ASN A 26 -14.39 -6.72 0.33
CA ASN A 26 -13.13 -7.44 0.43
C ASN A 26 -12.40 -7.33 -0.90
N ILE A 27 -11.21 -6.74 -0.89
CA ILE A 27 -10.39 -6.58 -2.11
C ILE A 27 -9.80 -7.91 -2.60
N LEU A 28 -10.02 -8.96 -1.85
CA LEU A 28 -9.40 -10.26 -2.14
C LEU A 28 -10.21 -11.13 -3.08
N TYR A 29 -11.27 -10.59 -3.67
CA TYR A 29 -12.01 -11.32 -4.70
C TYR A 29 -11.22 -11.33 -5.98
N GLY A 30 -11.08 -12.50 -6.56
CA GLY A 30 -10.40 -12.70 -7.82
C GLY A 30 -9.74 -14.06 -7.87
N ASP A 31 -9.53 -14.54 -9.07
CA ASP A 31 -9.00 -15.88 -9.30
C ASP A 31 -7.48 -15.93 -9.23
N ASN A 32 -6.81 -14.77 -9.27
CA ASN A 32 -5.37 -14.69 -9.29
C ASN A 32 -4.82 -14.46 -7.87
N ALA A 33 -4.39 -15.55 -7.23
CA ALA A 33 -3.83 -15.49 -5.89
C ALA A 33 -2.57 -14.61 -5.82
N GLN A 34 -1.78 -14.60 -6.88
CA GLN A 34 -0.58 -13.77 -6.95
C GLN A 34 -0.92 -12.30 -6.95
N GLY A 35 -1.95 -11.91 -7.69
CA GLY A 35 -2.43 -10.54 -7.70
C GLY A 35 -2.93 -10.09 -6.35
N LYS A 36 -3.67 -10.96 -5.65
CA LYS A 36 -4.15 -10.67 -4.29
C LYS A 36 -3.00 -10.41 -3.34
N THR A 37 -1.99 -11.26 -3.36
CA THR A 37 -0.83 -11.13 -2.49
C THR A 37 -0.08 -9.82 -2.74
N ASN A 38 0.09 -9.45 -4.00
CA ASN A 38 0.78 -8.23 -4.36
C ASN A 38 0.01 -6.97 -3.93
N VAL A 39 -1.31 -6.98 -4.07
CA VAL A 39 -2.16 -5.87 -3.63
C VAL A 39 -2.09 -5.72 -2.11
N LEU A 40 -2.15 -6.84 -1.38
CA LEU A 40 -2.04 -6.81 0.08
C LEU A 40 -0.68 -6.31 0.54
N GLU A 41 0.37 -6.69 -0.17
CA GLU A 41 1.71 -6.20 0.14
C GLU A 41 1.77 -4.68 0.03
N ALA A 42 1.15 -4.11 -1.01
CA ALA A 42 1.09 -2.66 -1.17
C ALA A 42 0.32 -1.98 -0.04
N VAL A 43 -0.81 -2.57 0.37
CA VAL A 43 -1.61 -2.04 1.48
C VAL A 43 -0.80 -2.04 2.78
N TYR A 44 -0.12 -3.15 3.08
CA TYR A 44 0.70 -3.25 4.29
C TYR A 44 1.87 -2.29 4.25
N LEU A 45 2.48 -2.13 3.09
CA LEU A 45 3.59 -1.20 2.92
C LEU A 45 3.14 0.23 3.24
N CYS A 46 1.98 0.64 2.73
CA CYS A 46 1.43 1.97 2.99
C CYS A 46 0.99 2.17 4.44
N GLY A 47 0.66 1.10 5.14
CA GLY A 47 0.21 1.21 6.52
C GLY A 47 1.29 1.02 7.57
N THR A 48 2.36 0.29 7.23
CA THR A 48 3.39 -0.08 8.20
C THR A 48 4.81 0.26 7.77
N THR A 49 5.00 0.72 6.54
CA THR A 49 6.28 0.98 5.89
C THR A 49 7.07 -0.28 5.53
N LYS A 50 6.52 -1.46 5.79
CA LYS A 50 7.19 -2.74 5.53
C LYS A 50 6.27 -3.70 4.79
N SER A 51 6.89 -4.58 4.01
CA SER A 51 6.17 -5.68 3.38
C SER A 51 5.77 -6.73 4.42
N HIS A 52 4.52 -7.21 4.37
CA HIS A 52 4.08 -8.30 5.24
C HIS A 52 4.76 -9.62 4.88
N ARG A 53 5.42 -9.69 3.72
CA ARG A 53 6.16 -10.87 3.25
C ARG A 53 7.66 -10.78 3.61
N GLY A 54 8.08 -9.69 4.24
CA GLY A 54 9.48 -9.46 4.55
C GLY A 54 10.33 -9.06 3.35
N SER A 55 9.71 -8.65 2.24
CA SER A 55 10.42 -8.27 1.03
C SER A 55 11.18 -6.96 1.23
N LYS A 56 12.34 -6.84 0.58
CA LYS A 56 13.08 -5.59 0.52
C LYS A 56 12.44 -4.66 -0.50
N ASP A 57 12.65 -3.35 -0.35
CA ASP A 57 12.06 -2.36 -1.25
C ASP A 57 12.37 -2.68 -2.72
N LYS A 58 13.61 -3.00 -3.04
CA LYS A 58 14.02 -3.30 -4.42
C LYS A 58 13.31 -4.51 -5.01
N GLU A 59 12.86 -5.45 -4.17
CA GLU A 59 12.14 -6.63 -4.63
C GLU A 59 10.71 -6.32 -5.02
N MET A 60 10.16 -5.23 -4.51
CA MET A 60 8.78 -4.81 -4.78
C MET A 60 8.69 -3.91 -6.02
N ILE A 61 9.81 -3.33 -6.45
CA ILE A 61 9.85 -2.50 -7.66
C ILE A 61 9.76 -3.42 -8.88
N ARG A 62 8.97 -3.00 -9.86
CA ARG A 62 8.78 -3.77 -11.09
C ARG A 62 10.13 -4.06 -11.75
N PHE A 63 10.26 -5.25 -12.32
CA PHE A 63 11.48 -5.66 -13.01
C PHE A 63 11.90 -4.61 -14.04
N ASP A 64 13.19 -4.30 -14.06
CA ASP A 64 13.80 -3.34 -14.99
C ASP A 64 13.43 -1.88 -14.72
N GLN A 65 12.79 -1.58 -13.58
CA GLN A 65 12.48 -0.22 -13.18
C GLN A 65 13.30 0.16 -11.96
N ASP A 66 13.54 1.45 -11.78
CA ASP A 66 14.32 1.96 -10.65
C ASP A 66 13.47 2.50 -9.52
N GLU A 67 12.20 2.74 -9.78
CA GLU A 67 11.28 3.35 -8.82
C GLU A 67 9.90 2.74 -8.92
N SER A 68 9.18 2.80 -7.81
CA SER A 68 7.77 2.38 -7.74
C SER A 68 7.01 3.39 -6.92
N HIS A 69 5.73 3.57 -7.22
CA HIS A 69 4.87 4.51 -6.51
C HIS A 69 3.58 3.82 -6.09
N ILE A 70 3.19 4.04 -4.85
CA ILE A 70 1.94 3.50 -4.32
C ILE A 70 1.19 4.66 -3.69
N ARG A 71 -0.09 4.79 -4.02
CA ARG A 71 -0.97 5.76 -3.39
C ARG A 71 -2.18 5.03 -2.84
N MET A 72 -2.42 5.24 -1.56
CA MET A 72 -3.58 4.66 -0.89
C MET A 72 -4.42 5.78 -0.29
N MET A 73 -5.71 5.81 -0.65
CA MET A 73 -6.64 6.72 -0.03
C MET A 73 -7.39 5.98 1.07
N VAL A 74 -7.39 6.54 2.27
CA VAL A 74 -8.13 5.97 3.40
C VAL A 74 -9.08 7.01 3.95
N LYS A 75 -10.22 6.55 4.45
CA LYS A 75 -11.18 7.42 5.11
C LYS A 75 -11.24 7.06 6.59
N LYS A 76 -11.06 8.07 7.44
CA LYS A 76 -11.11 7.91 8.88
C LYS A 76 -11.90 9.06 9.48
N ASP A 77 -12.93 8.73 10.27
CA ASP A 77 -13.77 9.72 10.93
C ASP A 77 -14.35 10.75 9.94
N GLY A 78 -14.74 10.28 8.76
CA GLY A 78 -15.34 11.11 7.72
C GLY A 78 -14.35 11.94 6.90
N VAL A 79 -13.05 11.78 7.13
CA VAL A 79 -12.02 12.54 6.43
C VAL A 79 -11.16 11.60 5.60
N SER A 80 -10.94 11.96 4.32
CA SER A 80 -10.08 11.21 3.43
C SER A 80 -8.63 11.66 3.58
N HIS A 81 -7.73 10.70 3.70
CA HIS A 81 -6.29 10.94 3.78
C HIS A 81 -5.58 10.23 2.64
N LYS A 82 -4.57 10.88 2.09
CA LYS A 82 -3.76 10.34 1.01
C LYS A 82 -2.42 9.90 1.56
N ILE A 83 -2.07 8.64 1.35
CA ILE A 83 -0.78 8.09 1.73
C ILE A 83 -0.02 7.78 0.45
N ASP A 84 1.12 8.43 0.27
CA ASP A 84 2.01 8.19 -0.86
C ASP A 84 3.27 7.51 -0.38
N MET A 85 3.64 6.43 -1.08
CA MET A 85 4.86 5.69 -0.83
C MET A 85 5.68 5.68 -2.11
N HIS A 86 6.93 6.12 -2.04
CA HIS A 86 7.82 6.13 -3.18
C HIS A 86 9.01 5.22 -2.88
N LEU A 87 9.08 4.09 -3.57
CA LEU A 87 10.17 3.14 -3.46
C LEU A 87 11.26 3.48 -4.45
N LYS A 88 12.50 3.43 -4.00
CA LYS A 88 13.68 3.70 -4.81
C LYS A 88 14.67 2.57 -4.64
N LYS A 89 15.27 2.14 -5.74
CA LYS A 89 16.12 0.95 -5.77
C LYS A 89 17.34 1.06 -4.85
N ASN A 90 17.99 2.22 -4.83
CA ASN A 90 19.25 2.41 -4.11
C ASN A 90 19.18 3.52 -3.06
N LYS A 91 17.99 3.91 -2.65
CA LYS A 91 17.79 4.99 -1.68
C LYS A 91 16.68 4.61 -0.71
N ALA A 92 16.61 5.32 0.40
CA ALA A 92 15.52 5.15 1.34
C ALA A 92 14.20 5.56 0.68
N LYS A 93 13.14 4.85 1.02
CA LYS A 93 11.80 5.16 0.51
C LYS A 93 11.30 6.48 1.09
N GLY A 94 10.50 7.19 0.29
CA GLY A 94 9.82 8.39 0.72
C GLY A 94 8.38 8.08 1.06
N ILE A 95 7.86 8.71 2.11
CA ILE A 95 6.49 8.54 2.56
C ILE A 95 5.90 9.91 2.84
N ALA A 96 4.67 10.15 2.37
CA ALA A 96 3.96 11.39 2.66
C ALA A 96 2.51 11.10 3.03
N ILE A 97 1.99 11.88 3.96
CA ILE A 97 0.59 11.85 4.34
C ILE A 97 -0.01 13.21 3.97
N ASP A 98 -1.01 13.20 3.11
CA ASP A 98 -1.66 14.43 2.62
C ASP A 98 -0.65 15.44 2.06
N GLY A 99 0.37 14.91 1.36
CA GLY A 99 1.40 15.72 0.75
C GLY A 99 2.53 16.14 1.67
N ILE A 100 2.47 15.78 2.94
CA ILE A 100 3.48 16.16 3.94
C ILE A 100 4.38 14.96 4.22
N PRO A 101 5.70 15.08 3.92
CA PRO A 101 6.64 13.99 4.21
C PRO A 101 6.66 13.64 5.69
N ILE A 102 6.72 12.34 5.97
CA ILE A 102 6.85 11.84 7.34
C ILE A 102 8.21 11.18 7.51
N ARG A 103 8.67 11.11 8.76
CA ARG A 103 9.98 10.51 9.09
C ARG A 103 9.87 9.22 9.88
N LYS A 104 8.74 8.99 10.53
CA LYS A 104 8.55 7.84 11.41
C LYS A 104 7.30 7.08 11.04
N ALA A 105 7.41 5.75 11.01
CA ALA A 105 6.27 4.87 10.74
C ALA A 105 5.12 5.10 11.72
N ALA A 106 5.43 5.51 12.95
CA ALA A 106 4.40 5.77 13.96
C ALA A 106 3.39 6.82 13.53
N GLU A 107 3.78 7.75 12.64
CA GLU A 107 2.87 8.78 12.15
C GLU A 107 1.73 8.19 11.29
N LEU A 108 1.97 7.02 10.68
CA LEU A 108 0.93 6.34 9.92
C LEU A 108 -0.12 5.71 10.82
N PHE A 109 0.26 5.26 12.01
CA PHE A 109 -0.67 4.57 12.91
C PHE A 109 -1.82 5.44 13.38
N GLY A 110 -1.65 6.75 13.34
CA GLY A 110 -2.75 7.68 13.66
C GLY A 110 -3.83 7.71 12.58
N ILE A 111 -3.52 7.24 11.38
CA ILE A 111 -4.42 7.29 10.23
C ILE A 111 -4.80 5.89 9.77
N VAL A 112 -3.82 4.99 9.64
CA VAL A 112 -4.05 3.63 9.14
C VAL A 112 -3.97 2.64 10.29
N ASN A 113 -5.06 1.93 10.52
CA ASN A 113 -5.11 0.88 11.53
C ASN A 113 -5.28 -0.47 10.84
N LEU A 114 -4.16 -1.15 10.58
CA LEU A 114 -4.17 -2.45 9.92
C LEU A 114 -4.48 -3.62 10.85
N VAL A 115 -4.69 -3.35 12.14
CA VAL A 115 -5.17 -4.39 13.06
C VAL A 115 -6.51 -4.94 12.61
N ALA A 116 -7.26 -4.17 11.83
CA ALA A 116 -8.52 -4.62 11.25
C ALA A 116 -8.33 -5.73 10.19
N PHE A 117 -7.10 -5.91 9.69
CA PHE A 117 -6.79 -6.97 8.72
C PHE A 117 -6.19 -8.15 9.47
N SER A 118 -6.98 -9.19 9.68
CA SER A 118 -6.49 -10.41 10.30
C SER A 118 -5.72 -11.25 9.27
N PRO A 119 -4.89 -12.21 9.70
CA PRO A 119 -4.23 -13.11 8.77
C PRO A 119 -5.19 -13.85 7.83
N GLU A 120 -6.41 -14.13 8.27
CA GLU A 120 -7.42 -14.76 7.43
C GLU A 120 -7.86 -13.86 6.29
N ASP A 121 -7.86 -12.55 6.50
CA ASP A 121 -8.21 -11.59 5.46
C ASP A 121 -7.14 -11.51 4.39
N LEU A 122 -5.93 -11.94 4.71
CA LEU A 122 -4.78 -11.87 3.84
C LEU A 122 -4.60 -13.11 2.97
N ASN A 123 -5.31 -14.17 3.29
CA ASN A 123 -5.19 -15.46 2.57
C ASN A 123 -6.26 -15.62 1.46
#